data_59b180e80e7a98cb0cd0cddbdf6a7692
#
_entry.id   59b180e80e7a98cb0cd0cddbdf6a7692
#
_cell.length_a   1.000
_cell.length_b   1.000
_cell.length_c   1.000
_cell.angle_alpha   90.00
_cell.angle_beta   90.00
_cell.angle_gamma   90.00
#
_symmetry.space_group_name_H-M   'P 1'
#
loop_
_entity.id
_entity.type
_entity.pdbx_description
1 polymer ?
#
loop_
_entity_poly.entity_id
_entity_poly.type
_entity_poly.pdbx_seq_one_letter_code
_entity_poly.pdbx_strand_id
1 'polypeptide(L)'
;LIGFAGAPFTVASYLVEGGPSKEHARTKAMMFGAPDVWDALMRKIASISAAYLAVQVDAGASAVQLFDSWAGAVSPDDYRRFVMPYSARVLAAAGELGVPRIHFGVGTGELLGLMGEAGADVVGVDWRVPLAEGVRRAGGRAVQGNLDPCALLDGSATVRASAAAVLADAGDARGHVMNLGHGILPQTPIESVELVID
;
A
#
# COMPACT_ATOMS: atom_id res chain seq x y z
N LEU A 1 16.50 2.07 4.87
CA LEU A 1 15.68 0.84 4.97
C LEU A 1 14.23 1.20 5.25
N ILE A 2 13.28 0.58 4.54
CA ILE A 2 11.84 0.72 4.78
C ILE A 2 11.37 -0.52 5.55
N GLY A 3 10.92 -0.32 6.79
CA GLY A 3 10.21 -1.34 7.56
C GLY A 3 8.79 -1.53 7.02
N PHE A 4 8.16 -2.70 7.24
CA PHE A 4 6.81 -2.90 6.75
C PHE A 4 5.97 -3.84 7.63
N ALA A 5 4.65 -3.69 7.51
CA ALA A 5 3.68 -4.61 8.09
C ALA A 5 2.47 -4.77 7.17
N GLY A 6 1.76 -5.88 7.32
CA GLY A 6 0.44 -6.03 6.72
C GLY A 6 -0.57 -5.10 7.39
N ALA A 7 -1.42 -4.44 6.60
CA ALA A 7 -2.53 -3.66 7.11
C ALA A 7 -3.59 -4.58 7.74
N PRO A 8 -4.36 -4.06 8.72
CA PRO A 8 -5.32 -4.87 9.46
C PRO A 8 -6.31 -5.63 8.60
N PHE A 9 -6.86 -5.03 7.54
CA PHE A 9 -7.80 -5.69 6.65
C PHE A 9 -7.15 -6.87 5.89
N THR A 10 -5.98 -6.65 5.33
CA THR A 10 -5.25 -7.71 4.60
C THR A 10 -4.92 -8.88 5.52
N VAL A 11 -4.42 -8.62 6.73
CA VAL A 11 -4.09 -9.67 7.71
C VAL A 11 -5.36 -10.38 8.19
N ALA A 12 -6.43 -9.64 8.52
CA ALA A 12 -7.72 -10.22 8.89
C ALA A 12 -8.27 -11.14 7.81
N SER A 13 -8.17 -10.70 6.55
CA SER A 13 -8.62 -11.51 5.41
C SER A 13 -7.85 -12.81 5.28
N TYR A 14 -6.52 -12.82 5.46
CA TYR A 14 -5.73 -14.06 5.49
C TYR A 14 -6.19 -15.01 6.59
N LEU A 15 -6.45 -14.48 7.80
CA LEU A 15 -6.88 -15.29 8.94
C LEU A 15 -8.28 -15.86 8.73
N VAL A 16 -9.22 -15.06 8.24
CA VAL A 16 -10.63 -15.45 8.09
C VAL A 16 -10.86 -16.37 6.89
N GLU A 17 -10.21 -16.09 5.76
CA GLU A 17 -10.30 -16.92 4.56
C GLU A 17 -9.48 -18.22 4.69
N GLY A 18 -8.42 -18.20 5.49
CA GLY A 18 -7.47 -19.32 5.61
C GLY A 18 -6.45 -19.38 4.47
N GLY A 19 -6.36 -18.35 3.64
CA GLY A 19 -5.46 -18.23 2.50
C GLY A 19 -5.89 -17.17 1.49
N PRO A 20 -5.31 -17.14 0.29
CA PRO A 20 -5.71 -16.21 -0.77
C PRO A 20 -7.18 -16.40 -1.15
N SER A 21 -7.90 -15.30 -1.33
CA SER A 21 -9.29 -15.28 -1.77
C SER A 21 -9.48 -14.23 -2.84
N LYS A 22 -10.32 -14.51 -3.83
CA LYS A 22 -10.67 -13.55 -4.87
C LYS A 22 -11.79 -12.62 -4.42
N GLU A 23 -12.81 -13.17 -3.78
CA GLU A 23 -14.05 -12.45 -3.43
C GLU A 23 -14.06 -11.99 -1.96
N HIS A 24 -13.19 -12.51 -1.11
CA HIS A 24 -13.15 -12.25 0.34
C HIS A 24 -14.51 -12.46 1.01
N ALA A 25 -15.23 -13.51 0.60
CA ALA A 25 -16.63 -13.71 0.97
C ALA A 25 -16.82 -13.94 2.48
N ARG A 26 -15.95 -14.74 3.10
CA ARG A 26 -16.01 -14.99 4.58
C ARG A 26 -15.65 -13.72 5.36
N THR A 27 -14.64 -12.98 4.89
CA THR A 27 -14.19 -11.72 5.48
C THR A 27 -15.31 -10.70 5.43
N LYS A 28 -15.96 -10.50 4.28
CA LYS A 28 -17.08 -9.58 4.12
C LYS A 28 -18.32 -10.03 4.92
N ALA A 29 -18.60 -11.33 4.97
CA ALA A 29 -19.68 -11.85 5.78
C ALA A 29 -19.48 -11.53 7.27
N MET A 30 -18.24 -11.69 7.79
CA MET A 30 -17.92 -11.30 9.17
C MET A 30 -18.03 -9.78 9.36
N MET A 31 -17.49 -8.99 8.44
CA MET A 31 -17.49 -7.54 8.48
C MET A 31 -18.92 -6.97 8.56
N PHE A 32 -19.86 -7.53 7.79
CA PHE A 32 -21.25 -7.07 7.76
C PHE A 32 -22.13 -7.73 8.84
N GLY A 33 -21.94 -9.02 9.08
CA GLY A 33 -22.84 -9.83 9.92
C GLY A 33 -22.44 -9.91 11.38
N ALA A 34 -21.19 -9.61 11.72
CA ALA A 34 -20.67 -9.69 13.08
C ALA A 34 -19.73 -8.49 13.40
N PRO A 35 -20.26 -7.24 13.36
CA PRO A 35 -19.43 -6.04 13.46
C PRO A 35 -18.61 -5.94 14.75
N ASP A 36 -19.12 -6.44 15.88
CA ASP A 36 -18.38 -6.42 17.15
C ASP A 36 -17.18 -7.38 17.13
N VAL A 37 -17.34 -8.56 16.51
CA VAL A 37 -16.25 -9.52 16.32
C VAL A 37 -15.23 -8.97 15.35
N TRP A 38 -15.69 -8.32 14.26
CA TRP A 38 -14.83 -7.65 13.30
C TRP A 38 -14.01 -6.53 13.97
N ASP A 39 -14.64 -5.66 14.74
CA ASP A 39 -13.95 -4.57 15.46
C ASP A 39 -12.88 -5.13 16.40
N ALA A 40 -13.22 -6.15 17.20
CA ALA A 40 -12.28 -6.76 18.13
C ALA A 40 -11.06 -7.38 17.41
N LEU A 41 -11.29 -8.11 16.30
CA LEU A 41 -10.25 -8.69 15.47
C LEU A 41 -9.34 -7.59 14.87
N MET A 42 -9.94 -6.58 14.25
CA MET A 42 -9.22 -5.51 13.58
C MET A 42 -8.40 -4.67 14.55
N ARG A 43 -8.92 -4.36 15.74
CA ARG A 43 -8.17 -3.68 16.81
C ARG A 43 -6.97 -4.50 17.29
N LYS A 44 -7.15 -5.80 17.44
CA LYS A 44 -6.07 -6.69 17.86
C LYS A 44 -4.95 -6.70 16.83
N ILE A 45 -5.30 -6.87 15.54
CA ILE A 45 -4.32 -6.86 14.44
C ILE A 45 -3.64 -5.49 14.35
N ALA A 46 -4.39 -4.39 14.41
CA ALA A 46 -3.81 -3.05 14.37
C ALA A 46 -2.77 -2.85 15.48
N SER A 47 -3.04 -3.32 16.69
CA SER A 47 -2.08 -3.24 17.79
C SER A 47 -0.82 -4.07 17.54
N ILE A 48 -0.95 -5.24 16.94
CA ILE A 48 0.18 -6.11 16.58
C ILE A 48 1.01 -5.45 15.47
N SER A 49 0.36 -4.96 14.40
CA SER A 49 1.06 -4.31 13.28
C SER A 49 1.81 -3.05 13.74
N ALA A 50 1.21 -2.24 14.63
CA ALA A 50 1.86 -1.06 15.19
C ALA A 50 3.11 -1.43 16.03
N ALA A 51 2.99 -2.42 16.91
CA ALA A 51 4.12 -2.89 17.71
C ALA A 51 5.24 -3.47 16.83
N TYR A 52 4.88 -4.18 15.77
CA TYR A 52 5.85 -4.75 14.83
C TYR A 52 6.59 -3.67 14.03
N LEU A 53 5.92 -2.59 13.63
CA LEU A 53 6.57 -1.45 12.99
C LEU A 53 7.52 -0.73 13.96
N ALA A 54 7.13 -0.56 15.22
CA ALA A 54 7.98 0.06 16.23
C ALA A 54 9.31 -0.67 16.41
N VAL A 55 9.28 -2.00 16.51
CA VAL A 55 10.51 -2.82 16.60
C VAL A 55 11.42 -2.61 15.38
N GLN A 56 10.85 -2.47 14.18
CA GLN A 56 11.64 -2.24 12.97
C GLN A 56 12.28 -0.84 12.95
N VAL A 57 11.58 0.18 13.44
CA VAL A 57 12.14 1.54 13.57
C VAL A 57 13.25 1.56 14.62
N ASP A 58 13.03 0.92 15.77
CA ASP A 58 14.06 0.79 16.81
C ASP A 58 15.31 0.06 16.29
N ALA A 59 15.12 -0.87 15.34
CA ALA A 59 16.22 -1.57 14.67
C ALA A 59 16.85 -0.79 13.50
N GLY A 60 16.42 0.46 13.24
CA GLY A 60 17.03 1.37 12.27
C GLY A 60 16.29 1.54 10.95
N ALA A 61 15.02 1.16 10.85
CA ALA A 61 14.21 1.50 9.68
C ALA A 61 13.98 3.03 9.64
N SER A 62 14.21 3.63 8.46
CA SER A 62 14.13 5.08 8.25
C SER A 62 12.75 5.54 7.72
N ALA A 63 11.90 4.60 7.35
CA ALA A 63 10.52 4.78 6.93
C ALA A 63 9.75 3.49 7.21
N VAL A 64 8.43 3.55 7.21
CA VAL A 64 7.59 2.37 7.35
C VAL A 64 6.53 2.31 6.25
N GLN A 65 6.17 1.10 5.84
CA GLN A 65 5.12 0.88 4.85
C GLN A 65 4.05 -0.08 5.37
N LEU A 66 2.80 0.34 5.27
CA LEU A 66 1.63 -0.47 5.57
C LEU A 66 1.07 -1.05 4.26
N PHE A 67 1.10 -2.38 4.13
CA PHE A 67 0.62 -3.08 2.95
C PHE A 67 -0.84 -3.51 3.11
N ASP A 68 -1.74 -2.86 2.38
CA ASP A 68 -3.17 -3.20 2.32
C ASP A 68 -3.53 -3.84 0.97
N SER A 69 -2.82 -4.90 0.64
CA SER A 69 -2.83 -5.55 -0.69
C SER A 69 -4.21 -6.02 -1.12
N TRP A 70 -5.15 -6.24 -0.19
CA TRP A 70 -6.49 -6.74 -0.50
C TRP A 70 -7.60 -5.72 -0.30
N ALA A 71 -7.28 -4.48 0.09
CA ALA A 71 -8.27 -3.41 0.30
C ALA A 71 -9.04 -3.04 -0.97
N GLY A 72 -8.48 -3.28 -2.16
CA GLY A 72 -9.20 -3.12 -3.43
C GLY A 72 -10.44 -4.00 -3.58
N ALA A 73 -10.65 -4.98 -2.70
CA ALA A 73 -11.83 -5.82 -2.68
C ALA A 73 -13.06 -5.16 -2.05
N VAL A 74 -12.94 -4.02 -1.38
CA VAL A 74 -14.04 -3.30 -0.73
C VAL A 74 -14.37 -1.99 -1.45
N SER A 75 -15.62 -1.55 -1.32
CA SER A 75 -16.04 -0.24 -1.82
C SER A 75 -15.42 0.91 -0.99
N PRO A 76 -15.36 2.15 -1.50
CA PRO A 76 -14.90 3.29 -0.72
C PRO A 76 -15.68 3.49 0.59
N ASP A 77 -16.99 3.27 0.59
CA ASP A 77 -17.84 3.40 1.77
C ASP A 77 -17.53 2.31 2.81
N ASP A 78 -17.35 1.07 2.36
CA ASP A 78 -16.97 -0.04 3.23
C ASP A 78 -15.55 0.15 3.77
N TYR A 79 -14.63 0.63 2.93
CA TYR A 79 -13.28 0.97 3.37
C TYR A 79 -13.32 2.03 4.49
N ARG A 80 -14.05 3.11 4.28
CA ARG A 80 -14.20 4.19 5.28
C ARG A 80 -14.76 3.69 6.60
N ARG A 81 -15.75 2.80 6.52
CA ARG A 81 -16.47 2.31 7.70
C ARG A 81 -15.74 1.19 8.44
N PHE A 82 -15.22 0.22 7.72
CA PHE A 82 -14.80 -1.06 8.28
C PHE A 82 -13.29 -1.31 8.22
N VAL A 83 -12.52 -0.50 7.49
CA VAL A 83 -11.09 -0.72 7.25
C VAL A 83 -10.26 0.48 7.71
N MET A 84 -10.55 1.67 7.20
CA MET A 84 -9.77 2.87 7.43
C MET A 84 -9.51 3.19 8.91
N PRO A 85 -10.46 3.04 9.87
CA PRO A 85 -10.21 3.37 11.28
C PRO A 85 -9.06 2.55 11.89
N TYR A 86 -8.85 1.34 11.42
CA TYR A 86 -7.80 0.46 11.94
C TYR A 86 -6.46 0.71 11.28
N SER A 87 -6.43 0.97 9.97
CA SER A 87 -5.24 1.42 9.27
C SER A 87 -4.75 2.77 9.81
N ALA A 88 -5.68 3.71 10.07
CA ALA A 88 -5.38 4.99 10.71
C ALA A 88 -4.75 4.82 12.10
N ARG A 89 -5.22 3.85 12.89
CA ARG A 89 -4.64 3.54 14.20
C ARG A 89 -3.19 3.07 14.10
N VAL A 90 -2.86 2.22 13.12
CA VAL A 90 -1.48 1.77 12.87
C VAL A 90 -0.61 2.94 12.42
N LEU A 91 -1.09 3.73 11.46
CA LEU A 91 -0.35 4.88 10.93
C LEU A 91 -0.16 5.98 11.98
N ALA A 92 -1.14 6.23 12.85
CA ALA A 92 -0.98 7.17 13.97
C ALA A 92 0.10 6.73 14.93
N ALA A 93 0.09 5.46 15.35
CA ALA A 93 1.13 4.89 16.22
C ALA A 93 2.52 4.96 15.57
N ALA A 94 2.62 4.68 14.26
CA ALA A 94 3.87 4.82 13.51
C ALA A 94 4.32 6.28 13.40
N GLY A 95 3.39 7.24 13.39
CA GLY A 95 3.71 8.67 13.38
C GLY A 95 4.46 9.15 14.62
N GLU A 96 4.18 8.56 15.77
CA GLU A 96 4.89 8.86 17.02
C GLU A 96 6.37 8.43 16.99
N LEU A 97 6.76 7.57 16.04
CA LEU A 97 8.13 7.11 15.88
C LEU A 97 9.01 8.09 15.07
N GLY A 98 8.41 9.16 14.52
CA GLY A 98 9.13 10.21 13.81
C GLY A 98 9.67 9.82 12.42
N VAL A 99 9.14 8.74 11.81
CA VAL A 99 9.53 8.29 10.46
C VAL A 99 8.38 8.44 9.46
N PRO A 100 8.68 8.66 8.16
CA PRO A 100 7.66 8.71 7.11
C PRO A 100 6.86 7.40 7.01
N ARG A 101 5.55 7.54 6.73
CA ARG A 101 4.59 6.44 6.66
C ARG A 101 4.03 6.32 5.25
N ILE A 102 4.23 5.17 4.65
CA ILE A 102 3.74 4.83 3.33
C ILE A 102 2.53 3.90 3.49
N HIS A 103 1.44 4.15 2.77
CA HIS A 103 0.28 3.26 2.72
C HIS A 103 0.06 2.81 1.29
N PHE A 104 0.19 1.52 1.04
CA PHE A 104 0.09 0.92 -0.29
C PHE A 104 -0.97 -0.17 -0.33
N GLY A 105 -1.74 -0.23 -1.41
CA GLY A 105 -2.68 -1.30 -1.71
C GLY A 105 -2.76 -1.61 -3.19
N VAL A 106 -3.24 -2.80 -3.53
CA VAL A 106 -3.42 -3.27 -4.90
C VAL A 106 -4.88 -3.09 -5.32
N GLY A 107 -5.11 -2.52 -6.52
CA GLY A 107 -6.47 -2.23 -6.99
C GLY A 107 -7.18 -1.14 -6.18
N THR A 108 -6.43 -0.28 -5.50
CA THR A 108 -6.94 0.74 -4.57
C THR A 108 -7.09 2.12 -5.20
N GLY A 109 -7.18 2.23 -6.52
CA GLY A 109 -7.27 3.51 -7.23
C GLY A 109 -8.38 4.43 -6.72
N GLU A 110 -9.53 3.88 -6.33
CA GLU A 110 -10.65 4.64 -5.77
C GLU A 110 -10.48 4.93 -4.26
N LEU A 111 -9.48 4.33 -3.62
CA LEU A 111 -9.23 4.47 -2.18
C LEU A 111 -8.07 5.40 -1.85
N LEU A 112 -7.30 5.88 -2.84
CA LEU A 112 -6.06 6.63 -2.62
C LEU A 112 -6.25 7.85 -1.70
N GLY A 113 -7.34 8.60 -1.88
CA GLY A 113 -7.69 9.71 -0.98
C GLY A 113 -7.91 9.25 0.45
N LEU A 114 -8.69 8.18 0.64
CA LEU A 114 -8.98 7.60 1.95
C LEU A 114 -7.74 7.01 2.63
N MET A 115 -6.85 6.40 1.86
CA MET A 115 -5.56 5.90 2.36
C MET A 115 -4.68 7.05 2.86
N GLY A 116 -4.73 8.17 2.17
CA GLY A 116 -4.12 9.41 2.63
C GLY A 116 -4.78 9.98 3.89
N GLU A 117 -6.13 10.05 3.94
CA GLU A 117 -6.90 10.49 5.11
C GLU A 117 -6.63 9.61 6.35
N ALA A 118 -6.33 8.33 6.15
CA ALA A 118 -5.93 7.42 7.22
C ALA A 118 -4.61 7.82 7.91
N GLY A 119 -3.87 8.80 7.40
CA GLY A 119 -2.68 9.34 8.05
C GLY A 119 -1.35 8.99 7.37
N ALA A 120 -1.38 8.52 6.12
CA ALA A 120 -0.17 8.30 5.34
C ALA A 120 0.49 9.65 4.94
N ASP A 121 1.81 9.71 5.00
CA ASP A 121 2.62 10.79 4.45
C ASP A 121 2.83 10.60 2.94
N VAL A 122 2.91 9.33 2.53
CA VAL A 122 3.10 8.89 1.15
C VAL A 122 2.03 7.88 0.79
N VAL A 123 1.32 8.09 -0.31
CA VAL A 123 0.32 7.14 -0.84
C VAL A 123 0.96 6.31 -1.93
N GLY A 124 1.00 5.00 -1.73
CA GLY A 124 1.47 4.05 -2.74
C GLY A 124 0.41 3.82 -3.81
N VAL A 125 0.79 3.98 -5.07
CA VAL A 125 -0.08 3.84 -6.24
C VAL A 125 0.27 2.56 -6.98
N ASP A 126 -0.73 1.72 -7.24
CA ASP A 126 -0.53 0.50 -8.02
C ASP A 126 -0.45 0.86 -9.52
N TRP A 127 0.17 -0.02 -10.31
CA TRP A 127 0.46 0.21 -11.73
C TRP A 127 -0.78 0.39 -12.63
N ARG A 128 -1.98 0.01 -12.15
CA ARG A 128 -3.23 0.12 -12.93
C ARG A 128 -3.76 1.54 -13.01
N VAL A 129 -3.30 2.43 -12.16
CA VAL A 129 -3.70 3.84 -12.13
C VAL A 129 -2.62 4.68 -12.80
N PRO A 130 -2.90 5.51 -13.80
CA PRO A 130 -1.92 6.48 -14.29
C PRO A 130 -1.39 7.32 -13.12
N LEU A 131 -0.06 7.48 -13.01
CA LEU A 131 0.52 8.11 -11.82
C LEU A 131 0.04 9.55 -11.63
N ALA A 132 -0.13 10.31 -12.70
CA ALA A 132 -0.71 11.65 -12.66
C ALA A 132 -2.12 11.67 -12.01
N GLU A 133 -2.93 10.65 -12.27
CA GLU A 133 -4.22 10.47 -11.60
C GLU A 133 -4.04 10.11 -10.11
N GLY A 134 -3.07 9.25 -9.81
CA GLY A 134 -2.69 8.92 -8.44
C GLY A 134 -2.29 10.15 -7.63
N VAL A 135 -1.48 11.03 -8.22
CA VAL A 135 -1.08 12.32 -7.62
C VAL A 135 -2.30 13.18 -7.28
N ARG A 136 -3.24 13.31 -8.23
CA ARG A 136 -4.48 14.07 -7.98
C ARG A 136 -5.30 13.50 -6.83
N ARG A 137 -5.46 12.16 -6.80
CA ARG A 137 -6.27 11.45 -5.79
C ARG A 137 -5.59 11.40 -4.42
N ALA A 138 -4.27 11.51 -4.35
CA ALA A 138 -3.52 11.47 -3.09
C ALA A 138 -3.76 12.70 -2.18
N GLY A 139 -4.50 13.70 -2.65
CA GLY A 139 -4.91 14.84 -1.82
C GLY A 139 -3.74 15.69 -1.33
N GLY A 140 -2.75 15.96 -2.18
CA GLY A 140 -1.57 16.78 -1.88
C GLY A 140 -0.49 16.06 -1.06
N ARG A 141 -0.56 14.74 -0.92
CA ARG A 141 0.51 13.92 -0.32
C ARG A 141 1.53 13.52 -1.37
N ALA A 142 2.72 13.15 -0.92
CA ALA A 142 3.69 12.47 -1.77
C ALA A 142 3.13 11.11 -2.24
N VAL A 143 3.63 10.64 -3.37
CA VAL A 143 3.23 9.34 -3.95
C VAL A 143 4.42 8.41 -4.10
N GLN A 144 4.17 7.11 -4.05
CA GLN A 144 5.15 6.08 -4.36
C GLN A 144 4.60 5.16 -5.45
N GLY A 145 5.46 4.81 -6.41
CA GLY A 145 5.11 3.90 -7.50
C GLY A 145 5.51 4.49 -8.85
N ASN A 146 4.98 4.03 -10.00
CA ASN A 146 4.08 2.88 -10.05
C ASN A 146 4.35 2.08 -11.32
N LEU A 147 5.65 1.81 -11.56
CA LEU A 147 6.06 1.07 -12.75
C LEU A 147 5.45 -0.34 -12.73
N ASP A 148 4.84 -0.75 -13.86
CA ASP A 148 4.36 -2.12 -14.01
C ASP A 148 5.53 -3.11 -13.89
N PRO A 149 5.50 -4.05 -12.93
CA PRO A 149 6.55 -5.06 -12.80
C PRO A 149 6.79 -5.87 -14.08
N CYS A 150 5.78 -6.06 -14.91
CA CYS A 150 5.91 -6.79 -16.17
C CYS A 150 6.77 -6.04 -17.20
N ALA A 151 6.87 -4.71 -17.11
CA ALA A 151 7.75 -3.94 -17.98
C ALA A 151 9.24 -4.31 -17.82
N LEU A 152 9.62 -4.85 -16.65
CA LEU A 152 10.98 -5.31 -16.38
C LEU A 152 11.31 -6.66 -17.03
N LEU A 153 10.34 -7.37 -17.59
CA LEU A 153 10.54 -8.65 -18.27
C LEU A 153 10.94 -8.49 -19.74
N ASP A 154 10.80 -7.29 -20.28
CA ASP A 154 11.13 -6.97 -21.66
C ASP A 154 12.54 -6.36 -21.78
N GLY A 155 12.93 -5.99 -22.97
CA GLY A 155 14.26 -5.42 -23.26
C GLY A 155 14.50 -4.03 -22.65
N SER A 156 15.76 -3.63 -22.58
CA SER A 156 16.23 -2.39 -21.96
C SER A 156 15.53 -1.12 -22.47
N ALA A 157 15.12 -1.09 -23.73
CA ALA A 157 14.40 0.05 -24.31
C ALA A 157 13.02 0.23 -23.66
N THR A 158 12.26 -0.87 -23.45
CA THR A 158 10.96 -0.84 -22.78
C THR A 158 11.09 -0.44 -21.32
N VAL A 159 12.07 -0.98 -20.60
CA VAL A 159 12.34 -0.63 -19.20
C VAL A 159 12.58 0.86 -19.05
N ARG A 160 13.52 1.43 -19.85
CA ARG A 160 13.85 2.86 -19.79
C ARG A 160 12.66 3.75 -20.20
N ALA A 161 11.94 3.39 -21.27
CA ALA A 161 10.77 4.15 -21.69
C ALA A 161 9.65 4.17 -20.64
N SER A 162 9.38 3.01 -20.03
CA SER A 162 8.36 2.87 -18.98
C SER A 162 8.75 3.63 -17.71
N ALA A 163 10.00 3.55 -17.29
CA ALA A 163 10.51 4.30 -16.13
C ALA A 163 10.43 5.82 -16.38
N ALA A 164 10.86 6.27 -17.57
CA ALA A 164 10.77 7.69 -17.95
C ALA A 164 9.32 8.19 -17.99
N ALA A 165 8.38 7.38 -18.46
CA ALA A 165 6.96 7.73 -18.46
C ALA A 165 6.42 7.91 -17.04
N VAL A 166 6.75 7.00 -16.10
CA VAL A 166 6.35 7.12 -14.69
C VAL A 166 6.92 8.39 -14.07
N LEU A 167 8.19 8.71 -14.34
CA LEU A 167 8.82 9.95 -13.84
C LEU A 167 8.16 11.21 -14.42
N ALA A 168 7.80 11.18 -15.71
CA ALA A 168 7.08 12.29 -16.35
C ALA A 168 5.67 12.46 -15.77
N ASP A 169 4.96 11.35 -15.51
CA ASP A 169 3.61 11.35 -14.92
C ASP A 169 3.60 11.82 -13.46
N ALA A 170 4.72 11.69 -12.75
CA ALA A 170 4.84 12.22 -11.39
C ALA A 170 4.74 13.76 -11.36
N GLY A 171 5.18 14.44 -12.41
CA GLY A 171 4.97 15.87 -12.67
C GLY A 171 5.09 16.75 -11.43
N ASP A 172 4.01 17.45 -11.09
CA ASP A 172 3.92 18.39 -9.96
C ASP A 172 3.59 17.71 -8.61
N ALA A 173 3.85 16.41 -8.45
CA ALA A 173 3.66 15.74 -7.17
C ALA A 173 4.48 16.44 -6.07
N ARG A 174 3.92 16.57 -4.88
CA ARG A 174 4.63 17.10 -3.70
C ARG A 174 5.96 16.38 -3.43
N GLY A 175 6.03 15.11 -3.81
CA GLY A 175 7.19 14.24 -3.78
C GLY A 175 6.85 12.92 -4.42
N HIS A 176 7.85 12.28 -5.03
CA HIS A 176 7.69 10.99 -5.68
C HIS A 176 8.80 10.04 -5.26
N VAL A 177 8.42 8.85 -4.82
CA VAL A 177 9.33 7.73 -4.60
C VAL A 177 9.15 6.78 -5.77
N MET A 178 10.13 6.74 -6.68
CA MET A 178 10.12 5.78 -7.80
C MET A 178 10.11 4.35 -7.24
N ASN A 179 9.15 3.56 -7.66
CA ASN A 179 8.99 2.17 -7.26
C ASN A 179 8.15 1.42 -8.28
N LEU A 180 8.13 0.09 -8.17
CA LEU A 180 7.16 -0.73 -8.88
C LEU A 180 5.77 -0.52 -8.29
N GLY A 181 4.74 -0.65 -9.12
CA GLY A 181 3.33 -0.59 -8.70
C GLY A 181 2.79 -1.90 -8.12
N HIS A 182 3.67 -2.88 -7.90
CA HIS A 182 3.41 -4.17 -7.22
C HIS A 182 4.76 -4.82 -6.86
N GLY A 183 4.72 -6.00 -6.22
CA GLY A 183 5.92 -6.78 -5.97
C GLY A 183 6.64 -7.20 -7.25
N ILE A 184 7.97 -7.24 -7.18
CA ILE A 184 8.82 -7.72 -8.28
C ILE A 184 8.51 -9.19 -8.59
N LEU A 185 8.58 -9.56 -9.86
CA LEU A 185 8.35 -10.94 -10.28
C LEU A 185 9.62 -11.80 -10.13
N PRO A 186 9.50 -13.07 -9.73
CA PRO A 186 10.66 -13.93 -9.52
C PRO A 186 11.59 -14.09 -10.73
N GLN A 187 11.02 -13.96 -11.94
CA GLN A 187 11.75 -14.07 -13.22
C GLN A 187 12.34 -12.75 -13.72
N THR A 188 12.20 -11.64 -12.96
CA THR A 188 12.73 -10.34 -13.38
C THR A 188 14.25 -10.38 -13.47
N PRO A 189 14.87 -10.00 -14.61
CA PRO A 189 16.32 -9.90 -14.73
C PRO A 189 16.87 -8.82 -13.79
N ILE A 190 18.01 -9.07 -13.15
CA ILE A 190 18.66 -8.10 -12.26
C ILE A 190 19.04 -6.84 -13.05
N GLU A 191 19.53 -7.02 -14.27
CA GLU A 191 19.90 -5.93 -15.17
C GLU A 191 18.75 -4.96 -15.47
N SER A 192 17.49 -5.47 -15.49
CA SER A 192 16.31 -4.62 -15.65
C SER A 192 16.06 -3.74 -14.42
N VAL A 193 16.40 -4.22 -13.23
CA VAL A 193 16.30 -3.43 -12.00
C VAL A 193 17.38 -2.34 -11.98
N GLU A 194 18.60 -2.67 -12.35
CA GLU A 194 19.72 -1.73 -12.46
C GLU A 194 19.38 -0.60 -13.43
N LEU A 195 18.77 -0.91 -14.58
CA LEU A 195 18.31 0.10 -15.57
C LEU A 195 17.26 1.09 -15.05
N VAL A 196 16.52 0.75 -14.00
CA VAL A 196 15.55 1.67 -13.37
C VAL A 196 16.22 2.58 -12.35
N ILE A 197 17.36 2.15 -11.80
CA ILE A 197 18.12 2.89 -10.79
C ILE A 197 19.05 3.92 -11.45
N ASP A 198 19.62 3.59 -12.63
CA ASP A 198 20.49 4.46 -13.43
C ASP A 198 19.72 5.65 -14.08
#